data_ac60fa9b8ae60ab19dd7a9f2d4d97aea
#
_entry.id   ac60fa9b8ae60ab19dd7a9f2d4d97aea
#
_cell.length_a   1.000
_cell.length_b   1.000
_cell.length_c   1.000
_cell.angle_alpha   90.00
_cell.angle_beta   90.00
_cell.angle_gamma   90.00
#
_symmetry.space_group_name_H-M   'P 1'
#
loop_
_entity.id
_entity.type
_entity.pdbx_description
1 polymer ?
#
loop_
_entity_poly.entity_id
_entity_poly.type
_entity_poly.pdbx_seq_one_letter_code
_entity_poly.pdbx_strand_id
1 'polypeptide(L)'
;IPPDGYQIWHSSQAVEDGSNHVAFVNEEADGILEAYRVEFDPGERNRLYDRFQEILYEEQPYTFLYAPSAVTTWDRRFAGVRWYPGVGTRLNEWWVPKTRQKH
;
A
#
# COMPACT_ATOMS: atom_id res chain seq x y z
N ILE A 1 -3.53 2.56 8.06
CA ILE A 1 -2.31 3.38 7.84
C ILE A 1 -2.05 3.38 6.34
N PRO A 2 -1.99 4.56 5.70
CA PRO A 2 -1.62 4.64 4.29
C PRO A 2 -0.23 4.03 4.04
N PRO A 3 0.02 3.44 2.87
CA PRO A 3 1.31 2.85 2.54
C PRO A 3 2.42 3.91 2.42
N ASP A 4 3.66 3.52 2.72
CA ASP A 4 4.83 4.37 2.49
C ASP A 4 5.06 4.53 0.97
N GLY A 5 4.88 5.74 0.46
CA GLY A 5 5.05 6.08 -0.95
C GLY A 5 6.48 6.43 -1.37
N TYR A 6 7.43 6.49 -0.44
CA TYR A 6 8.79 6.97 -0.67
C TYR A 6 9.49 6.29 -1.85
N GLN A 7 9.44 4.97 -1.90
CA GLN A 7 10.10 4.17 -2.94
C GLN A 7 9.64 4.51 -4.37
N ILE A 8 8.37 4.85 -4.52
CA ILE A 8 7.75 5.05 -5.84
C ILE A 8 7.83 6.51 -6.28
N TRP A 9 7.83 7.45 -5.32
CA TRP A 9 7.57 8.84 -5.61
C TRP A 9 8.70 9.80 -5.26
N HIS A 10 9.60 9.43 -4.31
CA HIS A 10 10.68 10.32 -3.91
C HIS A 10 11.71 10.50 -5.03
N SER A 11 12.19 11.72 -5.22
CA SER A 11 13.13 12.05 -6.31
C SER A 11 14.43 11.25 -6.26
N SER A 12 14.92 10.88 -5.06
CA SER A 12 16.10 10.04 -4.90
C SER A 12 15.96 8.64 -5.50
N GLN A 13 14.74 8.21 -5.80
CA GLN A 13 14.42 6.93 -6.43
C GLN A 13 14.25 7.05 -7.97
N ALA A 14 14.43 8.25 -8.53
CA ALA A 14 14.42 8.52 -9.97
C ALA A 14 15.79 8.25 -10.60
N VAL A 15 16.34 7.07 -10.33
CA VAL A 15 17.65 6.59 -10.81
C VAL A 15 17.49 5.24 -11.50
N GLU A 16 18.52 4.76 -12.24
CA GLU A 16 18.44 3.56 -13.08
C GLU A 16 17.92 2.32 -12.32
N ASP A 17 18.39 2.09 -11.09
CA ASP A 17 17.96 0.96 -10.24
C ASP A 17 16.84 1.35 -9.23
N GLY A 18 16.27 2.54 -9.35
CA GLY A 18 15.22 3.04 -8.46
C GLY A 18 13.82 2.64 -8.89
N SER A 19 12.85 2.88 -8.01
CA SER A 19 11.44 2.50 -8.24
C SER A 19 10.56 3.67 -8.72
N ASN A 20 11.09 4.88 -8.80
CA ASN A 20 10.39 6.05 -9.36
C ASN A 20 10.57 6.06 -10.90
N HIS A 21 9.85 5.14 -11.56
CA HIS A 21 10.02 4.87 -13.00
C HIS A 21 9.56 6.00 -13.93
N VAL A 22 8.77 6.96 -13.42
CA VAL A 22 8.31 8.12 -14.20
C VAL A 22 9.20 9.34 -14.00
N ALA A 23 10.28 9.21 -13.23
CA ALA A 23 11.18 10.30 -12.88
C ALA A 23 10.41 11.53 -12.30
N PHE A 24 9.40 11.25 -11.46
CA PHE A 24 8.69 12.29 -10.75
C PHE A 24 9.63 13.01 -9.78
N VAL A 25 9.72 14.32 -9.88
CA VAL A 25 10.57 15.17 -9.04
C VAL A 25 9.76 16.37 -8.58
N ASN A 26 9.47 16.42 -7.29
CA ASN A 26 8.76 17.54 -6.65
C ASN A 26 9.29 17.73 -5.24
N GLU A 27 9.88 18.88 -4.96
CA GLU A 27 10.54 19.18 -3.68
C GLU A 27 9.55 19.16 -2.49
N GLU A 28 8.32 19.63 -2.69
CA GLU A 28 7.29 19.60 -1.66
C GLU A 28 6.88 18.15 -1.35
N ALA A 29 6.69 17.33 -2.39
CA ALA A 29 6.36 15.92 -2.23
C ALA A 29 7.47 15.14 -1.52
N ASP A 30 8.73 15.39 -1.85
CA ASP A 30 9.88 14.78 -1.18
C ASP A 30 9.89 15.10 0.32
N GLY A 31 9.73 16.38 0.68
CA GLY A 31 9.68 16.81 2.09
C GLY A 31 8.48 16.19 2.84
N ILE A 32 7.32 16.06 2.19
CA ILE A 32 6.16 15.39 2.78
C ILE A 32 6.44 13.90 3.02
N LEU A 33 7.02 13.20 2.05
CA LEU A 33 7.34 11.77 2.18
C LEU A 33 8.35 11.50 3.29
N GLU A 34 9.35 12.37 3.46
CA GLU A 34 10.32 12.30 4.54
C GLU A 34 9.65 12.53 5.90
N ALA A 35 8.85 13.61 6.03
CA ALA A 35 8.11 13.91 7.25
C ALA A 35 7.14 12.79 7.62
N TYR A 36 6.40 12.24 6.65
CA TYR A 36 5.45 11.15 6.84
C TYR A 36 6.09 9.90 7.49
N ARG A 37 7.34 9.59 7.15
CA ARG A 37 8.04 8.40 7.67
C ARG A 37 8.39 8.50 9.14
N VAL A 38 8.57 9.71 9.66
CA VAL A 38 8.97 9.98 11.06
C VAL A 38 7.82 10.48 11.94
N GLU A 39 6.66 10.80 11.33
CA GLU A 39 5.49 11.27 12.04
C GLU A 39 4.74 10.12 12.71
N PHE A 40 4.41 10.24 13.99
CA PHE A 40 3.70 9.22 14.77
C PHE A 40 2.24 9.60 15.09
N ASP A 41 1.88 10.88 15.02
CA ASP A 41 0.50 11.31 15.20
C ASP A 41 -0.35 10.91 13.98
N PRO A 42 -1.43 10.12 14.16
CA PRO A 42 -2.24 9.64 13.04
C PRO A 42 -2.95 10.77 12.28
N GLY A 43 -3.33 11.85 12.97
CA GLY A 43 -4.01 12.99 12.36
C GLY A 43 -3.05 13.77 11.45
N GLU A 44 -1.84 14.03 11.93
CA GLU A 44 -0.81 14.70 11.16
C GLU A 44 -0.32 13.86 9.97
N ARG A 45 -0.17 12.54 10.17
CA ARG A 45 0.13 11.62 9.06
C ARG A 45 -0.92 11.66 7.96
N ASN A 46 -2.20 11.68 8.33
CA ASN A 46 -3.27 11.76 7.34
C ASN A 46 -3.22 13.10 6.58
N ARG A 47 -3.00 14.20 7.29
CA ARG A 47 -2.88 15.54 6.68
C ARG A 47 -1.73 15.62 5.67
N LEU A 48 -0.57 15.08 6.04
CA LEU A 48 0.59 14.99 5.14
C LEU A 48 0.26 14.15 3.90
N TYR A 49 -0.40 13.01 4.09
CA TYR A 49 -0.75 12.13 2.99
C TYR A 49 -1.82 12.73 2.07
N ASP A 50 -2.80 13.43 2.61
CA ASP A 50 -3.81 14.15 1.83
C ASP A 50 -3.16 15.21 0.94
N ARG A 51 -2.24 16.02 1.50
CA ARG A 51 -1.49 17.01 0.71
C ARG A 51 -0.64 16.35 -0.39
N PHE A 52 -0.01 15.23 -0.10
CA PHE A 52 0.74 14.46 -1.08
C PHE A 52 -0.16 13.97 -2.24
N GLN A 53 -1.37 13.50 -1.93
CA GLN A 53 -2.33 13.09 -2.95
C GLN A 53 -2.78 14.26 -3.83
N GLU A 54 -2.96 15.46 -3.25
CA GLU A 54 -3.26 16.67 -4.02
C GLU A 54 -2.17 16.98 -5.05
N ILE A 55 -0.89 16.93 -4.64
CA ILE A 55 0.24 17.14 -5.55
C ILE A 55 0.22 16.13 -6.71
N LEU A 56 0.01 14.84 -6.40
CA LEU A 56 -0.10 13.80 -7.44
C LEU A 56 -1.29 14.03 -8.38
N TYR A 57 -2.38 14.54 -7.85
CA TYR A 57 -3.56 14.88 -8.65
C TYR A 57 -3.29 16.09 -9.56
N GLU A 58 -2.59 17.10 -9.09
CA GLU A 58 -2.26 18.29 -9.84
C GLU A 58 -1.23 18.02 -10.96
N GLU A 59 -0.19 17.25 -10.64
CA GLU A 59 0.92 17.00 -11.58
C GLU A 59 0.71 15.79 -12.50
N GLN A 60 -0.21 14.88 -12.16
CA GLN A 60 -0.57 13.71 -12.98
C GLN A 60 0.66 12.96 -13.54
N PRO A 61 1.64 12.54 -12.73
CA PRO A 61 2.82 11.84 -13.22
C PRO A 61 2.50 10.47 -13.84
N TYR A 62 1.32 9.92 -13.51
CA TYR A 62 0.70 8.75 -14.14
C TYR A 62 -0.72 9.07 -14.61
N THR A 63 -1.17 8.40 -15.64
CA THR A 63 -2.60 8.34 -15.97
C THR A 63 -3.26 7.27 -15.12
N PHE A 64 -3.94 7.69 -14.06
CA PHE A 64 -4.68 6.77 -13.17
C PHE A 64 -5.95 6.29 -13.85
N LEU A 65 -6.07 4.98 -14.10
CA LEU A 65 -7.21 4.41 -14.81
C LEU A 65 -8.30 3.93 -13.84
N TYR A 66 -7.95 3.06 -12.90
CA TYR A 66 -8.89 2.49 -11.92
C TYR A 66 -8.15 1.80 -10.78
N ALA A 67 -8.85 1.65 -9.67
CA ALA A 67 -8.41 0.80 -8.55
C ALA A 67 -9.18 -0.53 -8.63
N PRO A 68 -8.51 -1.66 -8.97
CA PRO A 68 -9.20 -2.94 -9.07
C PRO A 68 -9.63 -3.47 -7.71
N SER A 69 -10.80 -4.12 -7.67
CA SER A 69 -11.19 -4.94 -6.53
C SER A 69 -10.66 -6.35 -6.71
N ALA A 70 -10.07 -6.91 -5.66
CA ALA A 70 -9.63 -8.29 -5.65
C ALA A 70 -10.66 -9.17 -4.91
N VAL A 71 -10.96 -10.34 -5.47
CA VAL A 71 -11.78 -11.37 -4.83
C VAL A 71 -10.85 -12.52 -4.45
N THR A 72 -10.82 -12.85 -3.16
CA THR A 72 -10.08 -14.00 -2.65
C THR A 72 -11.06 -15.11 -2.33
N THR A 73 -10.82 -16.31 -2.86
CA THR A 73 -11.62 -17.50 -2.62
C THR A 73 -10.78 -18.58 -1.97
N TRP A 74 -11.41 -19.41 -1.16
CA TRP A 74 -10.77 -20.58 -0.53
C TRP A 74 -11.76 -21.74 -0.42
N ASP A 75 -11.23 -22.96 -0.35
CA ASP A 75 -12.04 -24.17 -0.18
C ASP A 75 -12.69 -24.15 1.23
N ARG A 76 -13.98 -24.51 1.28
CA ARG A 76 -14.79 -24.53 2.52
C ARG A 76 -14.26 -25.47 3.60
N ARG A 77 -13.32 -26.37 3.27
CA ARG A 77 -12.69 -27.25 4.26
C ARG A 77 -11.81 -26.47 5.24
N PHE A 78 -11.26 -25.32 4.84
CA PHE A 78 -10.41 -24.51 5.72
C PHE A 78 -11.26 -23.73 6.72
N ALA A 79 -10.84 -23.78 7.98
CA ALA A 79 -11.32 -22.95 9.08
C ALA A 79 -10.22 -21.97 9.53
N GLY A 80 -10.55 -20.98 10.33
CA GLY A 80 -9.61 -19.97 10.81
C GLY A 80 -9.23 -18.92 9.78
N VAL A 81 -9.87 -18.92 8.61
CA VAL A 81 -9.61 -17.91 7.57
C VAL A 81 -10.16 -16.56 8.03
N ARG A 82 -9.26 -15.59 8.21
CA ARG A 82 -9.58 -14.22 8.58
C ARG A 82 -8.92 -13.26 7.62
N TRP A 83 -9.63 -12.18 7.32
CA TRP A 83 -9.09 -11.08 6.53
C TRP A 83 -8.52 -9.99 7.43
N TYR A 84 -7.29 -9.58 7.16
CA TYR A 84 -6.61 -8.50 7.85
C TYR A 84 -6.35 -7.35 6.89
N PRO A 85 -6.82 -6.12 7.16
CA PRO A 85 -6.56 -4.97 6.30
C PRO A 85 -5.05 -4.78 6.08
N GLY A 86 -4.65 -4.57 4.82
CA GLY A 86 -3.26 -4.37 4.42
C GLY A 86 -2.38 -5.62 4.36
N VAL A 87 -2.82 -6.75 4.94
CA VAL A 87 -2.04 -8.02 4.96
C VAL A 87 -2.72 -9.13 4.16
N GLY A 88 -4.05 -9.07 4.04
CA GLY A 88 -4.84 -10.17 3.47
C GLY A 88 -5.10 -11.28 4.49
N THR A 89 -4.96 -12.53 4.08
CA THR A 89 -5.13 -13.68 4.96
C THR A 89 -3.78 -14.22 5.44
N ARG A 90 -3.75 -14.83 6.61
CA ARG A 90 -2.56 -15.48 7.18
C ARG A 90 -2.70 -16.98 7.10
N LEU A 91 -1.93 -17.63 6.24
CA LEU A 91 -2.00 -19.09 6.01
C LEU A 91 -1.66 -19.91 7.25
N ASN A 92 -0.83 -19.40 8.15
CA ASN A 92 -0.48 -20.06 9.41
C ASN A 92 -1.63 -20.14 10.43
N GLU A 93 -2.72 -19.42 10.20
CA GLU A 93 -3.94 -19.47 11.00
C GLU A 93 -4.99 -20.45 10.41
N TRP A 94 -4.76 -20.93 9.19
CA TRP A 94 -5.68 -21.83 8.53
C TRP A 94 -5.51 -23.25 9.03
N TRP A 95 -6.59 -23.96 9.20
CA TRP A 95 -6.59 -25.37 9.59
C TRP A 95 -7.78 -26.10 8.98
N VAL A 96 -7.69 -27.43 8.92
CA VAL A 96 -8.75 -28.29 8.41
C VAL A 96 -9.29 -29.15 9.56
N PRO A 97 -10.56 -28.94 9.98
CA PRO A 97 -11.19 -29.80 10.96
C PRO A 97 -11.15 -31.27 10.53
N LYS A 98 -10.97 -32.19 11.48
CA LYS A 98 -10.91 -33.64 11.17
C LYS A 98 -12.06 -34.14 10.32
N THR A 99 -13.27 -33.59 10.54
CA THR A 99 -14.49 -33.93 9.79
C THR A 99 -14.48 -33.45 8.32
N ARG A 100 -13.56 -32.61 7.94
CA ARG A 100 -13.44 -32.03 6.58
C ARG A 100 -12.13 -32.44 5.89
N GLN A 101 -11.29 -33.24 6.55
CA GLN A 101 -10.05 -33.75 5.93
C GLN A 101 -10.42 -34.76 4.84
N LYS A 102 -9.79 -34.61 3.67
CA LYS A 102 -9.83 -35.63 2.60
C LYS A 102 -8.69 -36.57 2.82
N HIS A 103 -8.98 -37.83 2.80
CA HIS A 103 -7.99 -38.92 2.86
C HIS A 103 -7.34 -39.14 1.49
#